data_122deca015846a0309a473babebb1136
#
_entry.id   122deca015846a0309a473babebb1136
#
_cell.length_a   1.000
_cell.length_b   1.000
_cell.length_c   1.000
_cell.angle_alpha   90.00
_cell.angle_beta   90.00
_cell.angle_gamma   90.00
#
_symmetry.space_group_name_H-M   'P 1'
#
loop_
_entity.id
_entity.type
_entity.pdbx_description
1 polymer ?
#
loop_
_entity_poly.entity_id
_entity_poly.type
_entity_poly.pdbx_seq_one_letter_code
_entity_poly.pdbx_strand_id
1 'polypeptide(L)'
;MDYKGTIIEESLENKDVLQKVNILKTKVEKVIEEHQTPWLKQWTLDIVEIPENQADFIAQELSQSLDSKHDWYADFKNKDFHYIIFRNKVFKVDRSDKEQYNEISKYGVSLGIPDYQLTFSSDIE
;
A
#
# COMPACT_ATOMS: atom_id res chain seq x y z
N MET A 1 12.69 1.76 14.17
CA MET A 1 11.27 2.19 14.38
C MET A 1 10.37 1.37 13.48
N ASP A 2 9.33 0.78 14.06
CA ASP A 2 8.42 -0.06 13.31
C ASP A 2 7.58 0.75 12.32
N TYR A 3 7.12 0.08 11.28
CA TYR A 3 6.32 0.68 10.22
C TYR A 3 4.83 0.52 10.50
N LYS A 4 4.03 1.46 10.01
CA LYS A 4 2.57 1.38 10.04
C LYS A 4 2.03 1.68 8.64
N GLY A 5 0.96 0.99 8.30
CA GLY A 5 0.30 1.22 7.02
C GLY A 5 -1.10 0.66 7.01
N THR A 6 -1.77 0.84 5.88
CA THR A 6 -3.10 0.31 5.65
C THR A 6 -3.06 -0.60 4.44
N ILE A 7 -3.58 -1.82 4.60
CA ILE A 7 -3.69 -2.79 3.51
C ILE A 7 -5.17 -3.01 3.21
N ILE A 8 -5.54 -2.90 1.94
CA ILE A 8 -6.89 -3.21 1.48
C ILE A 8 -6.94 -4.69 1.15
N GLU A 9 -7.73 -5.49 1.89
CA GLU A 9 -7.76 -6.94 1.70
C GLU A 9 -8.16 -7.33 0.27
N GLU A 10 -9.08 -6.58 -0.32
CA GLU A 10 -9.56 -6.82 -1.68
C GLU A 10 -8.51 -6.56 -2.76
N SER A 11 -7.41 -5.88 -2.41
CA SER A 11 -6.29 -5.66 -3.33
C SER A 11 -5.40 -6.89 -3.46
N LEU A 12 -5.58 -7.90 -2.61
CA LEU A 12 -4.71 -9.06 -2.54
C LEU A 12 -5.37 -10.25 -3.21
N GLU A 13 -4.69 -10.85 -4.19
CA GLU A 13 -5.12 -12.14 -4.74
C GLU A 13 -4.67 -13.30 -3.82
N ASN A 14 -3.59 -13.09 -3.04
CA ASN A 14 -3.14 -14.00 -1.99
C ASN A 14 -3.12 -13.26 -0.66
N LYS A 15 -3.94 -13.70 0.28
CA LYS A 15 -4.10 -13.04 1.58
C LYS A 15 -3.20 -13.60 2.68
N ASP A 16 -2.34 -14.55 2.38
CA ASP A 16 -1.46 -15.18 3.37
C ASP A 16 -0.52 -14.18 4.04
N VAL A 17 -0.14 -13.12 3.33
CA VAL A 17 0.73 -12.06 3.88
C VAL A 17 0.10 -11.38 5.11
N LEU A 18 -1.23 -11.36 5.20
CA LEU A 18 -1.93 -10.75 6.35
C LEU A 18 -1.67 -11.51 7.65
N GLN A 19 -1.28 -12.78 7.58
CA GLN A 19 -0.93 -13.57 8.77
C GLN A 19 0.50 -13.28 9.26
N LYS A 20 1.28 -12.58 8.47
CA LYS A 20 2.68 -12.24 8.77
C LYS A 20 2.86 -10.83 9.32
N VAL A 21 1.78 -10.06 9.39
CA VAL A 21 1.78 -8.69 9.90
C VAL A 21 0.91 -8.62 11.15
N ASN A 22 1.15 -7.58 11.98
CA ASN A 22 0.34 -7.34 13.16
C ASN A 22 -0.82 -6.41 12.80
N ILE A 23 -2.03 -6.94 12.74
CA ILE A 23 -3.22 -6.15 12.43
C ILE A 23 -3.70 -5.47 13.71
N LEU A 24 -3.63 -4.14 13.73
CA LEU A 24 -4.05 -3.34 14.88
C LEU A 24 -5.54 -3.06 14.87
N LYS A 25 -6.12 -2.88 13.68
CA LYS A 25 -7.52 -2.51 13.52
C LYS A 25 -7.98 -2.84 12.10
N THR A 26 -9.23 -3.24 11.97
CA THR A 26 -9.88 -3.47 10.67
C THR A 26 -11.09 -2.54 10.53
N LYS A 27 -11.20 -1.86 9.40
CA LYS A 27 -12.34 -1.01 9.05
C LYS A 27 -12.92 -1.47 7.73
N VAL A 28 -14.23 -1.31 7.57
CA VAL A 28 -14.90 -1.57 6.30
C VAL A 28 -15.45 -0.25 5.77
N GLU A 29 -15.10 0.10 4.53
CA GLU A 29 -15.60 1.29 3.85
C GLU A 29 -16.46 0.88 2.66
N LYS A 30 -17.59 1.58 2.48
CA LYS A 30 -18.42 1.40 1.31
C LYS A 30 -17.72 2.00 0.10
N VAL A 31 -17.66 1.24 -0.99
CA VAL A 31 -17.04 1.70 -2.24
C VAL A 31 -17.96 2.71 -2.92
N ILE A 32 -17.38 3.82 -3.35
CA ILE A 32 -18.03 4.86 -4.13
C ILE A 32 -17.31 5.00 -5.48
N GLU A 33 -17.85 5.80 -6.38
CA GLU A 33 -17.33 5.95 -7.73
C GLU A 33 -15.87 6.43 -7.77
N GLU A 34 -15.49 7.34 -6.87
CA GLU A 34 -14.12 7.85 -6.79
C GLU A 34 -13.08 6.79 -6.46
N HIS A 35 -13.47 5.67 -5.87
CA HIS A 35 -12.55 4.55 -5.60
C HIS A 35 -12.12 3.84 -6.88
N GLN A 36 -12.90 3.94 -7.96
CA GLN A 36 -12.65 3.31 -9.25
C GLN A 36 -12.45 1.79 -9.19
N THR A 37 -13.19 1.16 -8.26
CA THR A 37 -13.24 -0.29 -8.14
C THR A 37 -14.70 -0.76 -8.24
N PRO A 38 -15.36 -0.56 -9.41
CA PRO A 38 -16.80 -0.83 -9.55
C PRO A 38 -17.19 -2.29 -9.38
N TRP A 39 -16.23 -3.22 -9.48
CA TRP A 39 -16.45 -4.64 -9.21
C TRP A 39 -16.54 -4.98 -7.72
N LEU A 40 -16.23 -4.01 -6.83
CA LEU A 40 -16.26 -4.21 -5.38
C LEU A 40 -17.38 -3.40 -4.75
N LYS A 41 -17.99 -3.95 -3.70
CA LYS A 41 -18.99 -3.24 -2.90
C LYS A 41 -18.41 -2.53 -1.70
N GLN A 42 -17.26 -3.02 -1.22
CA GLN A 42 -16.59 -2.49 -0.02
C GLN A 42 -15.10 -2.72 -0.10
N TRP A 43 -14.37 -1.93 0.67
CA TRP A 43 -12.95 -2.14 0.96
C TRP A 43 -12.81 -2.50 2.42
N THR A 44 -12.09 -3.58 2.69
CA THR A 44 -11.72 -3.99 4.05
C THR A 44 -10.31 -3.47 4.31
N LEU A 45 -10.18 -2.49 5.20
CA LEU A 45 -8.93 -1.81 5.48
C LEU A 45 -8.33 -2.38 6.76
N ASP A 46 -7.17 -3.02 6.66
CA ASP A 46 -6.41 -3.50 7.81
C ASP A 46 -5.30 -2.51 8.12
N ILE A 47 -5.36 -1.89 9.29
CA ILE A 47 -4.28 -1.03 9.79
C ILE A 47 -3.28 -1.96 10.46
N VAL A 48 -2.05 -1.97 9.94
CA VAL A 48 -1.04 -2.96 10.33
C VAL A 48 0.20 -2.29 10.89
N GLU A 49 0.91 -3.02 11.76
CA GLU A 49 2.23 -2.67 12.23
C GLU A 49 3.21 -3.75 11.78
N ILE A 50 4.36 -3.33 11.26
CA ILE A 50 5.36 -4.23 10.70
C ILE A 50 6.69 -3.93 11.40
N PRO A 51 7.32 -4.93 12.04
CA PRO A 51 8.63 -4.74 12.65
C PRO A 51 9.67 -4.28 11.63
N GLU A 52 10.52 -3.34 12.03
CA GLU A 52 11.52 -2.75 11.15
C GLU A 52 12.40 -3.82 10.46
N ASN A 53 12.79 -4.85 11.19
CA ASN A 53 13.64 -5.91 10.66
C ASN A 53 12.92 -6.86 9.70
N GLN A 54 11.61 -6.74 9.55
CA GLN A 54 10.82 -7.54 8.61
C GLN A 54 10.24 -6.72 7.45
N ALA A 55 10.50 -5.42 7.44
CA ALA A 55 9.88 -4.51 6.48
C ALA A 55 10.19 -4.90 5.02
N ASP A 56 11.44 -5.19 4.69
CA ASP A 56 11.82 -5.60 3.32
C ASP A 56 11.12 -6.90 2.92
N PHE A 57 11.09 -7.88 3.81
CA PHE A 57 10.45 -9.16 3.56
C PHE A 57 8.94 -8.97 3.30
N ILE A 58 8.26 -8.22 4.17
CA ILE A 58 6.82 -7.99 4.04
C ILE A 58 6.51 -7.19 2.77
N ALA A 59 7.35 -6.21 2.42
CA ALA A 59 7.18 -5.44 1.18
C ALA A 59 7.23 -6.35 -0.05
N GLN A 60 8.18 -7.29 -0.09
CA GLN A 60 8.28 -8.24 -1.19
C GLN A 60 7.07 -9.18 -1.24
N GLU A 61 6.63 -9.66 -0.08
CA GLU A 61 5.45 -10.52 0.00
C GLU A 61 4.18 -9.80 -0.49
N LEU A 62 3.99 -8.54 -0.09
CA LEU A 62 2.86 -7.73 -0.57
C LEU A 62 2.93 -7.54 -2.08
N SER A 63 4.11 -7.23 -2.61
CA SER A 63 4.30 -7.04 -4.05
C SER A 63 3.91 -8.27 -4.87
N GLN A 64 4.17 -9.46 -4.33
CA GLN A 64 3.81 -10.72 -4.98
C GLN A 64 2.35 -11.11 -4.75
N SER A 65 1.70 -10.51 -3.76
CA SER A 65 0.35 -10.87 -3.34
C SER A 65 -0.74 -9.98 -3.94
N LEU A 66 -0.38 -8.82 -4.49
CA LEU A 66 -1.35 -7.90 -5.08
C LEU A 66 -2.03 -8.51 -6.30
N ASP A 67 -3.31 -8.15 -6.48
CA ASP A 67 -4.13 -8.61 -7.60
C ASP A 67 -3.45 -8.29 -8.94
N SER A 68 -3.29 -9.30 -9.79
CA SER A 68 -2.66 -9.17 -11.10
C SER A 68 -3.60 -8.63 -12.18
N LYS A 69 -4.90 -8.58 -11.91
CA LYS A 69 -5.92 -8.18 -12.89
C LYS A 69 -6.26 -6.69 -12.83
N HIS A 70 -5.95 -6.04 -11.72
CA HIS A 70 -6.28 -4.64 -11.49
C HIS A 70 -5.07 -3.92 -10.92
N ASP A 71 -5.06 -2.60 -11.05
CA ASP A 71 -3.92 -1.78 -10.62
C ASP A 71 -4.12 -1.33 -9.18
N TRP A 72 -3.39 -1.95 -8.28
CA TRP A 72 -3.39 -1.65 -6.86
C TRP A 72 -2.00 -1.24 -6.39
N TYR A 73 -1.94 -0.52 -5.27
CA TYR A 73 -0.71 -0.37 -4.53
C TYR A 73 -1.00 -0.45 -3.04
N ALA A 74 0.03 -0.80 -2.27
CA ALA A 74 -0.01 -0.78 -0.82
C ALA A 74 1.16 0.07 -0.33
N ASP A 75 1.08 0.55 0.90
CA ASP A 75 2.18 1.31 1.47
C ASP A 75 2.22 1.14 2.99
N PHE A 76 3.43 1.29 3.54
CA PHE A 76 3.63 1.44 4.97
C PHE A 76 4.84 2.33 5.21
N LYS A 77 4.84 3.03 6.32
CA LYS A 77 5.86 4.04 6.61
C LYS A 77 6.19 4.11 8.09
N ASN A 78 7.40 4.58 8.37
CA ASN A 78 7.80 5.01 9.70
C ASN A 78 8.21 6.48 9.65
N LYS A 79 8.98 6.95 10.63
CA LYS A 79 9.41 8.34 10.70
C LYS A 79 10.32 8.72 9.52
N ASP A 80 11.18 7.80 9.06
CA ASP A 80 12.26 8.10 8.12
C ASP A 80 12.02 7.57 6.72
N PHE A 81 11.35 6.44 6.58
CA PHE A 81 11.18 5.75 5.30
C PHE A 81 9.73 5.43 5.01
N HIS A 82 9.43 5.33 3.72
CA HIS A 82 8.12 4.98 3.21
C HIS A 82 8.29 3.90 2.14
N TYR A 83 7.70 2.72 2.38
CA TYR A 83 7.63 1.68 1.37
C TYR A 83 6.37 1.86 0.56
N ILE A 84 6.51 1.95 -0.75
CA ILE A 84 5.39 2.04 -1.69
C ILE A 84 5.49 0.84 -2.62
N ILE A 85 4.44 0.02 -2.64
CA ILE A 85 4.49 -1.33 -3.17
C ILE A 85 3.46 -1.48 -4.28
N PHE A 86 3.95 -1.76 -5.47
CA PHE A 86 3.12 -2.15 -6.61
C PHE A 86 3.36 -3.63 -6.89
N ARG A 87 2.50 -4.24 -7.70
CA ARG A 87 2.76 -5.62 -8.09
C ARG A 87 4.09 -5.72 -8.82
N ASN A 88 4.96 -6.62 -8.34
CA ASN A 88 6.31 -6.86 -8.86
C ASN A 88 7.25 -5.66 -8.78
N LYS A 89 6.92 -4.64 -7.98
CA LYS A 89 7.77 -3.47 -7.81
C LYS A 89 7.63 -2.88 -6.43
N VAL A 90 8.75 -2.73 -5.73
CA VAL A 90 8.82 -2.13 -4.39
C VAL A 90 9.72 -0.90 -4.44
N PHE A 91 9.25 0.20 -3.89
CA PHE A 91 10.05 1.40 -3.68
C PHE A 91 10.23 1.64 -2.20
N LYS A 92 11.45 1.88 -1.76
CA LYS A 92 11.76 2.35 -0.41
C LYS A 92 12.24 3.79 -0.53
N VAL A 93 11.48 4.71 0.01
CA VAL A 93 11.68 6.16 -0.18
C VAL A 93 12.15 6.78 1.12
N ASP A 94 13.17 7.66 1.04
CA ASP A 94 13.48 8.58 2.13
C ASP A 94 12.37 9.64 2.14
N ARG A 95 11.67 9.80 3.27
CA ARG A 95 10.51 10.69 3.36
C ARG A 95 10.84 12.16 3.15
N SER A 96 12.10 12.53 3.23
CA SER A 96 12.55 13.90 2.92
C SER A 96 12.77 14.15 1.43
N ASP A 97 12.76 13.11 0.59
CA ASP A 97 13.06 13.21 -0.84
C ASP A 97 11.79 13.31 -1.67
N LYS A 98 11.39 14.53 -1.99
CA LYS A 98 10.17 14.79 -2.78
C LYS A 98 10.27 14.33 -4.23
N GLU A 99 11.46 14.30 -4.79
CA GLU A 99 11.67 13.87 -6.18
C GLU A 99 11.38 12.37 -6.34
N GLN A 100 11.75 11.56 -5.36
CA GLN A 100 11.44 10.14 -5.36
C GLN A 100 9.92 9.91 -5.35
N TYR A 101 9.18 10.68 -4.56
CA TYR A 101 7.71 10.59 -4.55
C TYR A 101 7.11 10.93 -5.92
N ASN A 102 7.62 11.96 -6.58
CA ASN A 102 7.14 12.35 -7.91
C ASN A 102 7.37 11.25 -8.94
N GLU A 103 8.53 10.60 -8.92
CA GLU A 103 8.83 9.49 -9.82
C GLU A 103 7.90 8.30 -9.59
N ILE A 104 7.61 7.99 -8.33
CA ILE A 104 6.73 6.90 -7.97
C ILE A 104 5.29 7.19 -8.40
N SER A 105 4.84 8.44 -8.25
CA SER A 105 3.53 8.85 -8.71
C SER A 105 3.40 8.67 -10.22
N LYS A 106 4.42 9.03 -10.98
CA LYS A 106 4.45 8.82 -12.43
C LYS A 106 4.38 7.34 -12.78
N TYR A 107 5.09 6.50 -12.02
CA TYR A 107 5.03 5.06 -12.21
C TYR A 107 3.60 4.54 -12.00
N GLY A 108 2.96 4.94 -10.90
CA GLY A 108 1.58 4.53 -10.60
C GLY A 108 0.60 4.96 -11.69
N VAL A 109 0.72 6.20 -12.19
CA VAL A 109 -0.12 6.68 -13.29
C VAL A 109 0.10 5.85 -14.55
N SER A 110 1.35 5.44 -14.82
CA SER A 110 1.65 4.60 -15.99
C SER A 110 0.99 3.23 -15.92
N LEU A 111 0.64 2.76 -14.70
CA LEU A 111 -0.08 1.51 -14.50
C LEU A 111 -1.60 1.66 -14.63
N GLY A 112 -2.10 2.89 -14.73
CA GLY A 112 -3.53 3.15 -14.79
C GLY A 112 -4.16 3.61 -13.48
N ILE A 113 -3.38 3.79 -12.42
CA ILE A 113 -3.89 4.29 -11.14
C ILE A 113 -4.13 5.79 -11.25
N PRO A 114 -5.34 6.30 -10.93
CA PRO A 114 -5.59 7.74 -10.96
C PRO A 114 -4.66 8.50 -10.03
N ASP A 115 -4.18 9.66 -10.45
CA ASP A 115 -3.20 10.45 -9.69
C ASP A 115 -3.73 10.89 -8.32
N TYR A 116 -5.03 11.13 -8.19
CA TYR A 116 -5.60 11.50 -6.90
C TYR A 116 -5.57 10.36 -5.87
N GLN A 117 -5.37 9.12 -6.30
CA GLN A 117 -5.19 7.97 -5.40
C GLN A 117 -3.73 7.78 -5.00
N LEU A 118 -2.81 8.51 -5.61
CA LEU A 118 -1.37 8.42 -5.36
C LEU A 118 -0.89 9.56 -4.45
N THR A 119 -1.73 9.96 -3.51
CA THR A 119 -1.41 11.01 -2.54
C THR A 119 -0.64 10.40 -1.38
N PHE A 120 0.67 10.48 -1.44
CA PHE A 120 1.54 9.96 -0.38
C PHE A 120 1.67 11.01 0.71
N SER A 121 1.01 10.78 1.85
CA SER A 121 1.05 11.71 2.98
C SER A 121 2.42 11.70 3.64
N SER A 122 2.93 12.88 4.01
CA SER A 122 4.13 13.00 4.83
C SER A 122 3.85 12.77 6.31
N ASP A 123 2.59 12.71 6.71
CA ASP A 123 2.21 12.53 8.11
C ASP A 123 2.28 11.05 8.51
N ILE A 124 2.62 10.81 9.77
CA ILE A 124 2.60 9.48 10.37
C ILE A 124 1.27 9.32 11.08
N GLU A 125 0.53 8.32 10.67
CA GLU A 125 -0.76 8.00 11.29
C GLU A 125 -0.58 7.08 12.49
#